data_9fb5842d243ff71190aa9388c420a4d0
#
_entry.id   9fb5842d243ff71190aa9388c420a4d0
#
_cell.length_a   1.000
_cell.length_b   1.000
_cell.length_c   1.000
_cell.angle_alpha   90.00
_cell.angle_beta   90.00
_cell.angle_gamma   90.00
#
_symmetry.space_group_name_H-M   'P 1'
#
loop_
_entity.id
_entity.type
_entity.pdbx_description
1 polymer ?
#
loop_
_entity_poly.entity_id
_entity_poly.type
_entity_poly.pdbx_seq_one_letter_code
_entity_poly.pdbx_strand_id
1 'polypeptide(L)'
;MNFVCVYYGDKYIFKYVEVLYNMVKKNLTLPHKFICFTDSTVIRGRKEFKNKDIDWRQFKRHDFEGWFNKLQLFSPESNLEGNTLYMDLDVVIMKNIDCFLTHGEDYNFVGMNDFNPTSGQFNSSIMKFNNKTASELIWKPYMANRTEYRGMAGDQNIITALIKKHKDTISFPDSWTQSYKWFDRKGERFHSTKWTFEQDPNAKVCVFHGSPNPSDSKESWVIDLWK
;
A
#
# COMPACT_ATOMS: atom_id res chain seq x y z
N MET A 1 10.73 -12.69 3.04
CA MET A 1 9.50 -11.88 2.89
C MET A 1 9.73 -10.75 1.89
N ASN A 2 8.67 -10.22 1.29
CA ASN A 2 8.78 -9.09 0.37
C ASN A 2 8.12 -7.86 1.00
N PHE A 3 8.77 -6.70 0.88
CA PHE A 3 8.13 -5.39 0.99
C PHE A 3 7.97 -4.83 -0.41
N VAL A 4 6.76 -4.42 -0.78
CA VAL A 4 6.44 -4.04 -2.16
C VAL A 4 5.78 -2.67 -2.22
N CYS A 5 6.18 -1.87 -3.20
CA CYS A 5 5.46 -0.66 -3.60
C CYS A 5 5.26 -0.60 -5.11
N VAL A 6 4.41 0.32 -5.56
CA VAL A 6 4.13 0.56 -6.97
C VAL A 6 4.45 2.00 -7.31
N TYR A 7 5.31 2.19 -8.30
CA TYR A 7 5.65 3.48 -8.87
C TYR A 7 5.24 3.51 -10.34
N TYR A 8 4.16 4.22 -10.65
CA TYR A 8 3.56 4.25 -11.98
C TYR A 8 3.16 5.66 -12.39
N GLY A 9 3.43 6.00 -13.65
CA GLY A 9 3.05 7.28 -14.26
C GLY A 9 3.76 8.48 -13.60
N ASP A 10 3.09 9.63 -13.66
CA ASP A 10 3.68 10.92 -13.28
C ASP A 10 3.16 11.48 -11.96
N LYS A 11 2.30 10.73 -11.24
CA LYS A 11 1.70 11.22 -9.99
C LYS A 11 2.73 11.53 -8.92
N TYR A 12 3.78 10.70 -8.82
CA TYR A 12 4.85 10.85 -7.84
C TYR A 12 6.19 11.01 -8.56
N ILE A 13 7.08 11.79 -7.97
CA ILE A 13 8.49 11.84 -8.40
C ILE A 13 9.24 10.65 -7.79
N PHE A 14 10.34 10.26 -8.40
CA PHE A 14 11.19 9.14 -7.98
C PHE A 14 11.57 9.17 -6.48
N LYS A 15 11.77 10.36 -5.93
CA LYS A 15 12.11 10.56 -4.52
C LYS A 15 11.16 9.85 -3.55
N TYR A 16 9.88 9.65 -3.92
CA TYR A 16 8.92 8.92 -3.06
C TYR A 16 9.34 7.47 -2.82
N VAL A 17 9.90 6.80 -3.83
CA VAL A 17 10.39 5.43 -3.68
C VAL A 17 11.63 5.38 -2.77
N GLU A 18 12.55 6.34 -2.94
CA GLU A 18 13.75 6.42 -2.09
C GLU A 18 13.39 6.71 -0.63
N VAL A 19 12.47 7.63 -0.39
CA VAL A 19 12.01 7.97 0.95
C VAL A 19 11.30 6.77 1.59
N LEU A 20 10.40 6.10 0.85
CA LEU A 20 9.75 4.90 1.35
C LEU A 20 10.77 3.80 1.69
N TYR A 21 11.75 3.56 0.79
CA TYR A 21 12.85 2.63 1.05
C TYR A 21 13.61 2.97 2.34
N ASN A 22 13.97 4.24 2.54
CA ASN A 22 14.68 4.69 3.74
C ASN A 22 13.84 4.49 5.01
N MET A 23 12.55 4.84 4.96
CA MET A 23 11.64 4.63 6.09
C MET A 23 11.50 3.14 6.42
N VAL A 24 11.38 2.28 5.41
CA VAL A 24 11.32 0.82 5.59
C VAL A 24 12.61 0.28 6.18
N LYS A 25 13.76 0.65 5.63
CA LYS A 25 15.08 0.25 6.15
C LYS A 25 15.27 0.61 7.62
N LYS A 26 14.70 1.74 8.06
CA LYS A 26 14.77 2.20 9.46
C LYS A 26 13.81 1.46 10.38
N ASN A 27 12.62 1.10 9.89
CA ASN A 27 11.49 0.71 10.72
C ASN A 27 11.03 -0.76 10.55
N LEU A 28 11.58 -1.49 9.57
CA LEU A 28 11.33 -2.93 9.37
C LEU A 28 12.62 -3.70 9.66
N THR A 29 12.63 -4.45 10.78
CA THR A 29 13.83 -5.18 11.21
C THR A 29 13.87 -6.62 10.72
N LEU A 30 12.72 -7.18 10.35
CA LEU A 30 12.62 -8.53 9.81
C LEU A 30 13.30 -8.64 8.43
N PRO A 31 13.96 -9.76 8.13
CA PRO A 31 14.59 -9.96 6.82
C PRO A 31 13.59 -9.86 5.67
N HIS A 32 13.84 -8.96 4.74
CA HIS A 32 12.96 -8.69 3.62
C HIS A 32 13.73 -8.26 2.36
N LYS A 33 13.07 -8.39 1.20
CA LYS A 33 13.49 -7.76 -0.05
C LYS A 33 12.59 -6.56 -0.31
N PHE A 34 13.17 -5.42 -0.64
CA PHE A 34 12.40 -4.25 -1.08
C PHE A 34 12.24 -4.29 -2.60
N ILE A 35 11.01 -4.39 -3.07
CA ILE A 35 10.66 -4.54 -4.49
C ILE A 35 9.79 -3.36 -4.91
N CYS A 36 10.14 -2.70 -6.00
CA CYS A 36 9.34 -1.65 -6.60
C CYS A 36 8.88 -2.04 -7.99
N PHE A 37 7.57 -2.20 -8.16
CA PHE A 37 6.99 -2.38 -9.49
C PHE A 37 6.78 -1.04 -10.18
N THR A 38 7.11 -0.97 -11.47
CA THR A 38 7.02 0.27 -12.23
C THR A 38 6.71 0.01 -13.70
N ASP A 39 6.32 1.05 -14.43
CA ASP A 39 6.13 0.97 -15.86
C ASP A 39 7.47 0.98 -16.62
N SER A 40 7.43 0.46 -17.85
CA SER A 40 8.65 0.26 -18.66
C SER A 40 9.38 1.56 -19.03
N THR A 41 8.68 2.68 -19.02
CA THR A 41 9.23 3.98 -19.44
C THR A 41 10.17 4.58 -18.39
N VAL A 42 9.99 4.18 -17.14
CA VAL A 42 10.73 4.74 -16.00
C VAL A 42 12.09 4.10 -15.82
N ILE A 43 12.24 2.79 -16.09
CA ILE A 43 13.50 2.07 -15.83
C ILE A 43 14.58 2.34 -16.89
N ARG A 44 14.20 2.57 -18.14
CA ARG A 44 15.16 2.72 -19.24
C ARG A 44 15.88 4.05 -19.21
N GLY A 45 17.13 4.05 -18.72
CA GLY A 45 18.09 5.13 -18.96
C GLY A 45 18.21 6.19 -17.87
N ARG A 46 17.47 6.12 -16.79
CA ARG A 46 17.60 7.08 -15.68
C ARG A 46 18.66 6.66 -14.67
N LYS A 47 19.58 7.59 -14.36
CA LYS A 47 20.64 7.39 -13.35
C LYS A 47 20.11 7.15 -11.93
N GLU A 48 18.86 7.51 -11.69
CA GLU A 48 18.16 7.48 -10.41
C GLU A 48 17.89 6.05 -9.91
N PHE A 49 17.75 5.07 -10.81
CA PHE A 49 17.52 3.66 -10.47
C PHE A 49 18.77 2.88 -10.04
N LYS A 50 19.76 3.59 -9.49
CA LYS A 50 21.06 2.98 -9.13
C LYS A 50 21.08 2.35 -7.74
N ASN A 51 20.06 2.55 -6.92
CA ASN A 51 20.02 1.89 -5.63
C ASN A 51 19.89 0.37 -5.84
N LYS A 52 21.00 -0.34 -5.61
CA LYS A 52 21.11 -1.80 -5.82
C LYS A 52 20.32 -2.61 -4.78
N ASP A 53 19.89 -1.98 -3.70
CA ASP A 53 19.12 -2.62 -2.64
C ASP A 53 17.62 -2.67 -2.98
N ILE A 54 17.19 -1.98 -4.04
CA ILE A 54 15.81 -2.02 -4.54
C ILE A 54 15.74 -2.95 -5.75
N ASP A 55 14.93 -4.00 -5.63
CA ASP A 55 14.60 -4.89 -6.75
C ASP A 55 13.54 -4.23 -7.64
N TRP A 56 13.97 -3.66 -8.73
CA TRP A 56 13.09 -3.00 -9.70
C TRP A 56 12.47 -4.00 -10.65
N ARG A 57 11.15 -4.06 -10.68
CA ARG A 57 10.38 -4.96 -11.55
C ARG A 57 9.45 -4.19 -12.46
N GLN A 58 9.38 -4.62 -13.71
CA GLN A 58 8.42 -4.06 -14.68
C GLN A 58 7.09 -4.79 -14.59
N PHE A 59 6.00 -4.05 -14.74
CA PHE A 59 4.71 -4.64 -15.00
C PHE A 59 4.74 -5.45 -16.30
N LYS A 60 4.10 -6.60 -16.28
CA LYS A 60 4.04 -7.49 -17.45
C LYS A 60 2.90 -7.12 -18.40
N ARG A 61 1.88 -6.47 -17.88
CA ARG A 61 0.71 -6.04 -18.63
C ARG A 61 0.65 -4.53 -18.71
N HIS A 62 0.29 -4.03 -19.90
CA HIS A 62 0.21 -2.59 -20.20
C HIS A 62 -1.23 -2.13 -20.44
N ASP A 63 -2.22 -3.00 -20.19
CA ASP A 63 -3.65 -2.75 -20.33
C ASP A 63 -4.32 -2.38 -19.00
N PHE A 64 -3.51 -2.00 -18.00
CA PHE A 64 -3.92 -1.43 -16.71
C PHE A 64 -3.49 0.03 -16.66
N GLU A 65 -4.36 0.89 -16.12
CA GLU A 65 -4.10 2.31 -15.99
C GLU A 65 -4.13 2.77 -14.53
N GLY A 66 -3.32 3.77 -14.18
CA GLY A 66 -3.27 4.40 -12.87
C GLY A 66 -3.12 3.39 -11.73
N TRP A 67 -3.95 3.54 -10.71
CA TRP A 67 -3.93 2.67 -9.53
C TRP A 67 -4.35 1.22 -9.78
N PHE A 68 -5.03 0.91 -10.91
CA PHE A 68 -5.36 -0.48 -11.26
C PHE A 68 -4.12 -1.33 -11.54
N ASN A 69 -2.96 -0.73 -11.81
CA ASN A 69 -1.69 -1.46 -11.88
C ASN A 69 -1.36 -2.24 -10.61
N LYS A 70 -1.87 -1.82 -9.45
CA LYS A 70 -1.73 -2.53 -8.17
C LYS A 70 -2.29 -3.95 -8.23
N LEU A 71 -3.34 -4.18 -9.01
CA LEU A 71 -3.93 -5.52 -9.16
C LEU A 71 -2.94 -6.52 -9.77
N GLN A 72 -1.95 -6.07 -10.54
CA GLN A 72 -0.92 -6.94 -11.11
C GLN A 72 0.00 -7.56 -10.07
N LEU A 73 0.05 -7.02 -8.85
CA LEU A 73 0.80 -7.62 -7.74
C LEU A 73 0.27 -9.01 -7.37
N PHE A 74 -1.02 -9.26 -7.60
CA PHE A 74 -1.66 -10.55 -7.34
C PHE A 74 -1.53 -11.54 -8.50
N SER A 75 -0.98 -11.10 -9.62
CA SER A 75 -0.71 -11.97 -10.78
C SER A 75 0.40 -12.97 -10.48
N PRO A 76 0.32 -14.22 -10.98
CA PRO A 76 1.46 -15.13 -10.98
C PRO A 76 2.69 -14.55 -11.67
N GLU A 77 2.48 -13.68 -12.68
CA GLU A 77 3.55 -13.02 -13.44
C GLU A 77 4.35 -11.99 -12.61
N SER A 78 3.84 -11.58 -11.42
CA SER A 78 4.59 -10.70 -10.53
C SER A 78 5.85 -11.38 -9.96
N ASN A 79 5.88 -12.72 -9.97
CA ASN A 79 6.95 -13.53 -9.38
C ASN A 79 7.25 -13.15 -7.91
N LEU A 80 6.21 -12.78 -7.16
CA LEU A 80 6.29 -12.59 -5.73
C LEU A 80 6.12 -13.95 -5.05
N GLU A 81 7.10 -14.36 -4.27
CA GLU A 81 7.07 -15.63 -3.54
C GLU A 81 6.89 -15.39 -2.05
N GLY A 82 5.99 -16.16 -1.43
CA GLY A 82 5.73 -16.10 0.01
C GLY A 82 4.94 -14.85 0.42
N ASN A 83 5.12 -14.44 1.67
CA ASN A 83 4.39 -13.32 2.24
C ASN A 83 4.94 -11.97 1.75
N THR A 84 4.02 -11.11 1.38
CA THR A 84 4.27 -9.77 0.85
C THR A 84 3.52 -8.73 1.67
N LEU A 85 4.23 -7.71 2.15
CA LEU A 85 3.67 -6.49 2.69
C LEU A 85 3.75 -5.40 1.62
N TYR A 86 2.61 -4.87 1.23
CA TYR A 86 2.49 -3.74 0.31
C TYR A 86 2.18 -2.46 1.06
N MET A 87 2.82 -1.37 0.65
CA MET A 87 2.43 -0.02 1.05
C MET A 87 2.43 0.94 -0.14
N ASP A 88 1.47 1.87 -0.15
CA ASP A 88 1.47 2.99 -1.10
C ASP A 88 2.67 3.92 -0.88
N LEU A 89 3.03 4.70 -1.89
CA LEU A 89 4.15 5.65 -1.81
C LEU A 89 3.86 6.88 -0.94
N ASP A 90 2.60 7.20 -0.74
CA ASP A 90 2.13 8.37 0.03
C ASP A 90 1.81 8.04 1.48
N VAL A 91 2.66 7.20 2.08
CA VAL A 91 2.60 6.90 3.51
C VAL A 91 3.80 7.51 4.25
N VAL A 92 3.64 7.73 5.54
CA VAL A 92 4.73 8.08 6.46
C VAL A 92 4.82 6.99 7.53
N ILE A 93 5.95 6.27 7.56
CA ILE A 93 6.21 5.24 8.57
C ILE A 93 6.77 5.93 9.81
N MET A 94 6.02 5.87 10.91
CA MET A 94 6.31 6.61 12.14
C MET A 94 7.03 5.77 13.18
N LYS A 95 6.85 4.44 13.15
CA LYS A 95 7.40 3.49 14.12
C LYS A 95 7.74 2.17 13.46
N ASN A 96 8.31 1.23 14.26
CA ASN A 96 8.54 -0.14 13.82
C ASN A 96 7.27 -0.78 13.26
N ILE A 97 7.40 -1.41 12.10
CA ILE A 97 6.32 -2.03 11.32
C ILE A 97 6.42 -3.55 11.22
N ASP A 98 7.28 -4.20 11.99
CA ASP A 98 7.42 -5.68 11.97
C ASP A 98 6.08 -6.38 12.20
N CYS A 99 5.24 -5.79 13.06
CA CYS A 99 3.92 -6.34 13.37
C CYS A 99 2.99 -6.47 12.14
N PHE A 100 3.15 -5.63 11.10
CA PHE A 100 2.37 -5.78 9.88
C PHE A 100 2.71 -7.06 9.11
N LEU A 101 3.93 -7.58 9.26
CA LEU A 101 4.35 -8.84 8.64
C LEU A 101 3.92 -10.06 9.46
N THR A 102 3.87 -9.95 10.79
CA THR A 102 3.56 -11.08 11.69
C THR A 102 2.07 -11.19 12.02
N HIS A 103 1.29 -10.11 11.88
CA HIS A 103 -0.14 -10.16 12.16
C HIS A 103 -0.87 -11.04 11.15
N GLY A 104 -1.75 -11.92 11.65
CA GLY A 104 -2.59 -12.76 10.82
C GLY A 104 -1.77 -13.72 9.93
N GLU A 105 -0.81 -14.45 10.51
CA GLU A 105 0.04 -15.41 9.76
C GLU A 105 -0.79 -16.51 9.09
N ASP A 106 -1.89 -16.92 9.72
CA ASP A 106 -2.79 -17.96 9.21
C ASP A 106 -3.81 -17.45 8.16
N TYR A 107 -3.78 -16.14 7.88
CA TYR A 107 -4.72 -15.54 6.94
C TYR A 107 -4.10 -15.29 5.57
N ASN A 108 -4.87 -15.54 4.53
CA ASN A 108 -4.43 -15.39 3.15
C ASN A 108 -4.30 -13.92 2.72
N PHE A 109 -5.07 -13.06 3.35
CA PHE A 109 -5.08 -11.62 3.11
C PHE A 109 -5.34 -10.84 4.40
N VAL A 110 -4.54 -9.83 4.65
CA VAL A 110 -4.73 -8.87 5.73
C VAL A 110 -4.73 -7.46 5.13
N GLY A 111 -5.83 -6.75 5.28
CA GLY A 111 -5.98 -5.38 4.78
C GLY A 111 -6.10 -4.36 5.90
N MET A 112 -6.02 -3.10 5.55
CA MET A 112 -6.35 -2.00 6.43
C MET A 112 -7.84 -1.68 6.27
N ASN A 113 -8.58 -1.44 7.36
CA ASN A 113 -9.93 -0.90 7.25
C ASN A 113 -9.91 0.51 6.65
N ASP A 114 -10.92 0.85 5.88
CA ASP A 114 -11.09 2.21 5.38
C ASP A 114 -11.24 3.19 6.55
N PHE A 115 -10.72 4.40 6.37
CA PHE A 115 -10.87 5.48 7.35
C PHE A 115 -12.31 5.97 7.46
N ASN A 116 -13.15 5.73 6.45
CA ASN A 116 -14.59 5.89 6.57
C ASN A 116 -15.19 4.60 7.15
N PRO A 117 -15.60 4.58 8.43
CA PRO A 117 -16.09 3.36 9.08
C PRO A 117 -17.39 2.83 8.47
N THR A 118 -18.14 3.69 7.75
CA THR A 118 -19.41 3.31 7.11
C THR A 118 -19.22 2.72 5.72
N SER A 119 -18.04 2.84 5.12
CA SER A 119 -17.76 2.30 3.78
C SER A 119 -17.82 0.77 3.75
N GLY A 120 -17.46 0.15 4.86
CA GLY A 120 -17.30 -1.29 4.98
C GLY A 120 -16.28 -1.85 3.99
N GLN A 121 -15.30 -1.08 3.54
CA GLN A 121 -14.25 -1.47 2.60
C GLN A 121 -12.92 -1.66 3.32
N PHE A 122 -12.04 -2.43 2.68
CA PHE A 122 -10.60 -2.37 2.99
C PHE A 122 -10.00 -1.18 2.25
N ASN A 123 -9.07 -0.48 2.91
CA ASN A 123 -8.23 0.50 2.25
C ASN A 123 -6.99 -0.19 1.69
N SER A 124 -6.72 0.00 0.40
CA SER A 124 -5.64 -0.70 -0.31
C SER A 124 -4.25 -0.08 -0.13
N SER A 125 -4.11 0.91 0.75
CA SER A 125 -2.81 1.56 0.97
C SER A 125 -1.82 0.69 1.74
N ILE A 126 -2.32 -0.25 2.57
CA ILE A 126 -1.50 -1.22 3.29
C ILE A 126 -2.18 -2.59 3.22
N MET A 127 -1.47 -3.57 2.67
CA MET A 127 -1.97 -4.93 2.51
C MET A 127 -0.85 -5.95 2.78
N LYS A 128 -1.20 -7.04 3.47
CA LYS A 128 -0.34 -8.24 3.54
C LYS A 128 -1.05 -9.40 2.86
N PHE A 129 -0.34 -10.13 2.04
CA PHE A 129 -0.88 -11.28 1.33
C PHE A 129 0.21 -12.30 0.99
N ASN A 130 -0.21 -13.55 0.80
CA ASN A 130 0.61 -14.55 0.14
C ASN A 130 0.27 -14.55 -1.35
N ASN A 131 1.24 -14.41 -2.22
CA ASN A 131 0.97 -14.23 -3.65
C ASN A 131 0.22 -15.42 -4.27
N LYS A 132 0.56 -16.65 -3.89
CA LYS A 132 -0.11 -17.86 -4.43
C LYS A 132 -1.61 -17.83 -4.13
N THR A 133 -1.98 -17.59 -2.88
CA THR A 133 -3.39 -17.52 -2.47
C THR A 133 -4.09 -16.26 -2.96
N ALA A 134 -3.42 -15.11 -2.94
CA ALA A 134 -3.96 -13.87 -3.47
C ALA A 134 -4.24 -13.93 -4.99
N SER A 135 -3.45 -14.70 -5.72
CA SER A 135 -3.74 -14.95 -7.13
C SER A 135 -5.07 -15.70 -7.32
N GLU A 136 -5.35 -16.70 -6.50
CA GLU A 136 -6.63 -17.43 -6.55
C GLU A 136 -7.82 -16.56 -6.11
N LEU A 137 -7.61 -15.75 -5.06
CA LEU A 137 -8.69 -14.96 -4.46
C LEU A 137 -9.01 -13.66 -5.25
N ILE A 138 -8.02 -13.05 -5.87
CA ILE A 138 -8.14 -11.72 -6.47
C ILE A 138 -7.88 -11.77 -7.98
N TRP A 139 -6.69 -12.21 -8.39
CA TRP A 139 -6.28 -12.09 -9.79
C TRP A 139 -7.13 -12.92 -10.74
N LYS A 140 -7.29 -14.22 -10.48
CA LYS A 140 -8.03 -15.09 -11.37
C LYS A 140 -9.51 -14.71 -11.50
N PRO A 141 -10.25 -14.46 -10.38
CA PRO A 141 -11.64 -13.99 -10.46
C PRO A 141 -11.77 -12.65 -11.18
N TYR A 142 -10.85 -11.70 -10.91
CA TYR A 142 -10.84 -10.43 -11.61
C TYR A 142 -10.64 -10.61 -13.13
N MET A 143 -9.66 -11.40 -13.54
CA MET A 143 -9.36 -11.61 -14.95
C MET A 143 -10.46 -12.36 -15.69
N ALA A 144 -11.14 -13.28 -15.03
CA ALA A 144 -12.28 -14.02 -15.61
C ALA A 144 -13.50 -13.12 -15.85
N ASN A 145 -13.71 -12.10 -15.01
CA ASN A 145 -14.88 -11.24 -15.05
C ASN A 145 -14.54 -9.75 -15.14
N ARG A 146 -13.45 -9.42 -15.82
CA ARG A 146 -12.90 -8.06 -15.85
C ARG A 146 -13.93 -6.99 -16.28
N THR A 147 -14.88 -7.34 -17.12
CA THR A 147 -15.95 -6.45 -17.57
C THR A 147 -16.92 -6.09 -16.46
N GLU A 148 -17.16 -6.99 -15.49
CA GLU A 148 -18.02 -6.74 -14.32
C GLU A 148 -17.46 -5.63 -13.42
N TYR A 149 -16.12 -5.52 -13.36
CA TYR A 149 -15.42 -4.55 -12.52
C TYR A 149 -15.15 -3.21 -13.25
N ARG A 150 -15.54 -3.10 -14.54
CA ARG A 150 -15.49 -1.83 -15.26
C ARG A 150 -16.45 -0.83 -14.59
N GLY A 151 -15.94 0.37 -14.29
CA GLY A 151 -16.73 1.40 -13.62
C GLY A 151 -16.60 1.43 -12.11
N MET A 152 -15.92 0.46 -11.49
CA MET A 152 -15.51 0.61 -10.10
C MET A 152 -14.50 1.75 -9.97
N ALA A 153 -14.61 2.52 -8.87
CA ALA A 153 -13.85 3.75 -8.69
C ALA A 153 -12.34 3.52 -8.55
N GLY A 154 -11.91 2.32 -8.09
CA GLY A 154 -10.51 2.02 -7.91
C GLY A 154 -10.21 0.56 -7.57
N ASP A 155 -8.92 0.27 -7.44
CA ASP A 155 -8.41 -1.04 -7.04
C ASP A 155 -8.96 -1.49 -5.69
N GLN A 156 -9.10 -0.58 -4.74
CA GLN A 156 -9.67 -0.82 -3.41
C GLN A 156 -11.07 -1.44 -3.48
N ASN A 157 -11.93 -0.91 -4.37
CA ASN A 157 -13.29 -1.41 -4.53
C ASN A 157 -13.30 -2.84 -5.08
N ILE A 158 -12.43 -3.12 -6.07
CA ILE A 158 -12.29 -4.44 -6.67
C ILE A 158 -11.75 -5.45 -5.65
N ILE A 159 -10.65 -5.12 -4.99
CA ILE A 159 -10.05 -5.97 -3.98
C ILE A 159 -11.08 -6.31 -2.90
N THR A 160 -11.76 -5.29 -2.35
CA THR A 160 -12.79 -5.49 -1.32
C THR A 160 -13.90 -6.41 -1.79
N ALA A 161 -14.42 -6.20 -3.01
CA ALA A 161 -15.52 -7.02 -3.55
C ALA A 161 -15.13 -8.50 -3.68
N LEU A 162 -13.86 -8.76 -4.01
CA LEU A 162 -13.33 -10.10 -4.19
C LEU A 162 -13.03 -10.79 -2.85
N ILE A 163 -12.33 -10.11 -1.94
CA ILE A 163 -11.86 -10.74 -0.69
C ILE A 163 -12.94 -10.85 0.38
N LYS A 164 -13.96 -9.98 0.42
CA LYS A 164 -15.05 -10.04 1.41
C LYS A 164 -15.80 -11.38 1.44
N LYS A 165 -15.76 -12.13 0.36
CA LYS A 165 -16.40 -13.44 0.25
C LYS A 165 -15.63 -14.57 0.95
N HIS A 166 -14.40 -14.28 1.40
CA HIS A 166 -13.50 -15.28 1.94
C HIS A 166 -13.29 -15.11 3.45
N LYS A 167 -13.40 -16.21 4.20
CA LYS A 167 -13.25 -16.22 5.66
C LYS A 167 -11.81 -16.03 6.11
N ASP A 168 -10.85 -16.28 5.22
CA ASP A 168 -9.41 -16.20 5.51
C ASP A 168 -8.85 -14.80 5.28
N THR A 169 -9.68 -13.77 5.55
CA THR A 169 -9.29 -12.36 5.44
C THR A 169 -9.61 -11.63 6.73
N ILE A 170 -8.66 -10.81 7.20
CA ILE A 170 -8.84 -9.98 8.40
C ILE A 170 -8.30 -8.57 8.16
N SER A 171 -8.52 -7.70 9.12
CA SER A 171 -7.94 -6.35 9.13
C SER A 171 -6.77 -6.25 10.09
N PHE A 172 -5.82 -5.37 9.76
CA PHE A 172 -4.90 -4.85 10.77
C PHE A 172 -5.65 -4.09 11.86
N PRO A 173 -5.14 -4.07 13.11
CA PRO A 173 -5.70 -3.22 14.14
C PRO A 173 -5.76 -1.76 13.70
N ASP A 174 -6.91 -1.13 13.88
CA ASP A 174 -7.13 0.26 13.46
C ASP A 174 -6.15 1.25 14.09
N SER A 175 -5.73 0.99 15.34
CA SER A 175 -4.76 1.82 16.05
C SER A 175 -3.35 1.83 15.43
N TRP A 176 -3.06 0.96 14.47
CA TRP A 176 -1.74 0.94 13.81
C TRP A 176 -1.61 1.97 12.70
N THR A 177 -2.73 2.49 12.21
CA THR A 177 -2.75 3.43 11.10
C THR A 177 -3.59 4.65 11.41
N GLN A 178 -3.15 5.81 10.95
CA GLN A 178 -3.93 7.03 10.95
C GLN A 178 -4.05 7.59 9.53
N SER A 179 -5.16 8.28 9.28
CA SER A 179 -5.25 9.18 8.13
C SER A 179 -4.59 10.50 8.48
N TYR A 180 -3.83 11.07 7.55
CA TYR A 180 -3.30 12.44 7.71
C TYR A 180 -4.42 13.49 7.82
N LYS A 181 -5.56 13.25 7.19
CA LYS A 181 -6.67 14.21 7.10
C LYS A 181 -7.84 13.89 8.01
N TRP A 182 -8.14 12.61 8.18
CA TRP A 182 -9.38 12.14 8.82
C TRP A 182 -9.08 11.43 10.14
N PHE A 183 -8.30 12.07 10.96
CA PHE A 183 -7.96 11.59 12.27
C PHE A 183 -8.53 12.55 13.32
N ASP A 184 -9.25 12.05 14.32
CA ASP A 184 -9.67 12.81 15.46
C ASP A 184 -8.77 12.55 16.68
N ARG A 185 -8.81 13.48 17.64
CA ARG A 185 -7.99 13.40 18.87
C ARG A 185 -8.33 12.21 19.76
N LYS A 186 -9.48 11.58 19.55
CA LYS A 186 -9.91 10.41 20.31
C LYS A 186 -9.40 9.10 19.72
N GLY A 187 -8.71 9.14 18.59
CA GLY A 187 -8.24 7.97 17.87
C GLY A 187 -9.35 7.21 17.13
N GLU A 188 -10.51 7.81 17.01
CA GLU A 188 -11.62 7.22 16.27
C GLU A 188 -11.45 7.47 14.78
N ARG A 189 -11.61 6.43 13.98
CA ARG A 189 -11.66 6.55 12.53
C ARG A 189 -12.99 7.16 12.14
N PHE A 190 -12.95 8.36 11.59
CA PHE A 190 -14.14 8.92 10.98
C PHE A 190 -13.81 9.92 9.88
N HIS A 191 -14.72 10.02 8.93
CA HIS A 191 -14.65 10.97 7.86
C HIS A 191 -14.99 12.37 8.41
N SER A 192 -13.97 13.20 8.64
CA SER A 192 -14.13 14.57 9.10
C SER A 192 -13.78 15.56 8.00
N THR A 193 -14.51 16.65 7.97
CA THR A 193 -14.14 17.83 7.18
C THR A 193 -13.07 18.69 7.87
N LYS A 194 -12.78 18.42 9.14
CA LYS A 194 -11.74 19.11 9.90
C LYS A 194 -10.46 18.29 9.88
N TRP A 195 -9.47 18.76 9.17
CA TRP A 195 -8.13 18.17 9.16
C TRP A 195 -7.42 18.55 10.45
N THR A 196 -6.88 17.57 11.16
CA THR A 196 -6.20 17.83 12.44
C THR A 196 -4.69 17.89 12.28
N PHE A 197 -4.13 17.15 11.33
CA PHE A 197 -2.68 17.06 11.08
C PHE A 197 -1.84 16.65 12.30
N GLU A 198 -2.49 16.20 13.37
CA GLU A 198 -1.79 15.74 14.58
C GLU A 198 -1.27 14.32 14.41
N GLN A 199 -0.13 14.03 14.99
CA GLN A 199 0.42 12.68 15.03
C GLN A 199 -0.25 11.87 16.13
N ASP A 200 -0.87 10.73 15.80
CA ASP A 200 -1.31 9.76 16.80
C ASP A 200 -0.10 9.06 17.42
N PRO A 201 0.09 9.15 18.75
CA PRO A 201 1.19 8.49 19.42
C PRO A 201 1.11 6.95 19.37
N ASN A 202 -0.02 6.36 19.02
CA ASN A 202 -0.19 4.92 18.92
C ASN A 202 -0.01 4.39 17.49
N ALA A 203 -0.28 5.21 16.48
CA ALA A 203 -0.16 4.80 15.09
C ALA A 203 1.30 4.54 14.70
N LYS A 204 1.48 3.61 13.78
CA LYS A 204 2.77 3.22 13.21
C LYS A 204 2.96 3.75 11.80
N VAL A 205 1.86 3.94 11.08
CA VAL A 205 1.86 4.45 9.71
C VAL A 205 0.76 5.50 9.56
N CYS A 206 1.12 6.64 8.96
CA CYS A 206 0.18 7.66 8.52
C CYS A 206 -0.03 7.56 7.01
N VAL A 207 -1.29 7.52 6.57
CA VAL A 207 -1.69 7.42 5.16
C VAL A 207 -2.21 8.76 4.65
N PHE A 208 -1.69 9.22 3.53
CA PHE A 208 -1.99 10.53 2.95
C PHE A 208 -3.06 10.53 1.84
N HIS A 209 -3.71 9.45 1.58
CA HIS A 209 -4.75 9.23 0.55
C HIS A 209 -5.24 10.51 -0.18
N GLY A 210 -4.58 10.88 -1.28
CA GLY A 210 -4.86 12.08 -2.08
C GLY A 210 -4.10 13.34 -1.59
N SER A 211 -4.56 14.53 -1.98
CA SER A 211 -3.92 15.79 -1.59
C SER A 211 -4.29 16.24 -0.18
N PRO A 212 -3.36 16.85 0.60
CA PRO A 212 -1.95 17.01 0.25
C PRO A 212 -1.18 15.67 0.27
N ASN A 213 -0.03 15.62 -0.41
CA ASN A 213 0.91 14.51 -0.32
C ASN A 213 1.92 14.74 0.83
N PRO A 214 2.70 13.74 1.26
CA PRO A 214 3.73 13.94 2.28
C PRO A 214 4.73 15.06 1.95
N SER A 215 5.12 15.22 0.68
CA SER A 215 6.01 16.30 0.23
C SER A 215 5.43 17.70 0.39
N ASP A 216 4.12 17.82 0.49
CA ASP A 216 3.41 19.11 0.57
C ASP A 216 3.13 19.51 2.03
N SER A 217 3.36 18.58 2.97
CA SER A 217 3.10 18.81 4.38
C SER A 217 4.04 19.84 4.97
N LYS A 218 3.49 20.70 5.82
CA LYS A 218 4.24 21.68 6.62
C LYS A 218 4.42 21.24 8.07
N GLU A 219 3.86 20.10 8.43
CA GLU A 219 3.94 19.56 9.78
C GLU A 219 5.36 19.06 10.05
N SER A 220 5.99 19.55 11.12
CA SER A 220 7.37 19.22 11.47
C SER A 220 7.60 17.71 11.60
N TRP A 221 6.66 16.99 12.21
CA TRP A 221 6.77 15.55 12.39
C TRP A 221 6.76 14.78 11.05
N VAL A 222 6.00 15.27 10.04
CA VAL A 222 6.02 14.67 8.70
C VAL A 222 7.37 14.93 8.03
N ILE A 223 7.83 16.19 8.05
CA ILE A 223 9.12 16.60 7.46
C ILE A 223 10.27 15.81 8.07
N ASP A 224 10.20 15.53 9.39
CA ASP A 224 11.24 14.79 10.10
C ASP A 224 11.25 13.29 9.82
N LEU A 225 10.13 12.70 9.53
CA LEU A 225 10.00 11.26 9.30
C LEU A 225 10.06 10.88 7.82
N TRP A 226 9.59 11.75 6.93
CA TRP A 226 9.53 11.49 5.48
C TRP A 226 10.85 11.91 4.80
N LYS A 227 11.93 11.07 4.98
CA LYS A 227 13.30 11.35 4.51
C LYS A 227 13.94 10.15 3.84
#